data_c46d1c303e5560c21163c72817fac67b
#
_entry.id   c46d1c303e5560c21163c72817fac67b
#
_cell.length_a   1.000
_cell.length_b   1.000
_cell.length_c   1.000
_cell.angle_alpha   90.00
_cell.angle_beta   90.00
_cell.angle_gamma   90.00
#
_symmetry.space_group_name_H-M   'P 1'
#
loop_
_entity.id
_entity.type
_entity.pdbx_description
1 polymer ?
#
loop_
_entity_poly.entity_id
_entity_poly.type
_entity_poly.pdbx_seq_one_letter_code
_entity_poly.pdbx_strand_id
1 'polypeptide(L)'
;GFNALSESEISLMKQLVIMGRGHILMDSDQFYFNDSIHEAGQFQRELCKRLELKSLPFVENHLISKEMNVRVVECPQFTSQAQVVGSELKKLTTDQLNETLVLLADESLLSSILKHLPAEIEQANITVGLPLRQTSLRSWVDLIFRLQESFLRRGNSSIYYRDFIQFAHHPFILGVLSSTEKKEIQDIESRIINHNWHFLDRRKLDLSERLSELNQLIFEPWKQDWLKGIRIIQELNEKLDLWLEEKNELERAIIRRFASSTVVLQNIMSKNAPEMS
;
A
#
# COMPACT_ATOMS: atom_id res chain seq x y z
N GLY A 1 19.05 9.03 -6.92
CA GLY A 1 20.42 8.55 -6.90
C GLY A 1 20.82 7.83 -8.18
N PHE A 2 22.13 7.81 -8.45
CA PHE A 2 22.71 7.20 -9.65
C PHE A 2 23.24 5.78 -9.38
N ASN A 3 22.63 5.06 -8.44
CA ASN A 3 23.16 3.77 -8.00
C ASN A 3 22.80 2.59 -8.91
N ALA A 4 21.82 2.76 -9.79
CA ALA A 4 21.31 1.70 -10.66
C ALA A 4 21.00 2.22 -12.06
N LEU A 5 22.04 2.73 -12.75
CA LEU A 5 21.92 3.19 -14.12
C LEU A 5 22.18 2.05 -15.10
N SER A 6 21.36 1.96 -16.14
CA SER A 6 21.61 1.07 -17.29
C SER A 6 22.76 1.58 -18.15
N GLU A 7 23.36 0.70 -18.95
CA GLU A 7 24.43 1.07 -19.90
C GLU A 7 24.00 2.15 -20.89
N SER A 8 22.74 2.11 -21.31
CA SER A 8 22.17 3.11 -22.24
C SER A 8 22.07 4.49 -21.58
N GLU A 9 21.67 4.56 -20.30
CA GLU A 9 21.59 5.83 -19.56
C GLU A 9 22.97 6.41 -19.34
N ILE A 10 23.97 5.59 -18.98
CA ILE A 10 25.34 6.04 -18.81
C ILE A 10 25.91 6.53 -20.13
N SER A 11 25.68 5.82 -21.23
CA SER A 11 26.13 6.25 -22.56
C SER A 11 25.52 7.59 -22.95
N LEU A 12 24.22 7.79 -22.72
CA LEU A 12 23.54 9.05 -22.97
C LEU A 12 24.12 10.19 -22.11
N MET A 13 24.29 9.95 -20.82
CA MET A 13 24.86 10.94 -19.90
C MET A 13 26.29 11.33 -20.34
N LYS A 14 27.12 10.35 -20.69
CA LYS A 14 28.48 10.56 -21.18
C LYS A 14 28.49 11.45 -22.43
N GLN A 15 27.61 11.18 -23.41
CA GLN A 15 27.50 11.97 -24.62
C GLN A 15 27.09 13.42 -24.30
N LEU A 16 26.12 13.63 -23.43
CA LEU A 16 25.67 14.97 -23.02
C LEU A 16 26.79 15.78 -22.36
N VAL A 17 27.57 15.14 -21.50
CA VAL A 17 28.74 15.76 -20.84
C VAL A 17 29.84 16.10 -21.84
N ILE A 18 30.17 15.20 -22.75
CA ILE A 18 31.19 15.43 -23.81
C ILE A 18 30.77 16.57 -24.71
N MET A 19 29.48 16.69 -25.06
CA MET A 19 28.95 17.78 -25.88
C MET A 19 28.86 19.13 -25.14
N GLY A 20 29.20 19.18 -23.86
CA GLY A 20 29.04 20.36 -23.03
C GLY A 20 27.58 20.78 -22.78
N ARG A 21 26.62 19.87 -23.00
CA ARG A 21 25.17 20.11 -22.86
C ARG A 21 24.58 19.52 -21.56
N GLY A 22 25.40 18.83 -20.78
CA GLY A 22 24.98 18.20 -19.54
C GLY A 22 25.94 18.48 -18.41
N HIS A 23 25.41 18.72 -17.23
CA HIS A 23 26.15 18.81 -15.97
C HIS A 23 25.64 17.73 -15.03
N ILE A 24 26.56 17.03 -14.35
CA ILE A 24 26.21 16.01 -13.39
C ILE A 24 26.53 16.54 -12.01
N LEU A 25 25.48 16.67 -11.17
CA LEU A 25 25.58 17.07 -9.80
C LEU A 25 25.36 15.84 -8.91
N MET A 26 26.27 15.60 -7.98
CA MET A 26 26.18 14.51 -7.01
C MET A 26 26.33 15.08 -5.62
N ASP A 27 25.46 14.65 -4.74
CA ASP A 27 25.60 14.89 -3.31
C ASP A 27 26.63 13.90 -2.79
N SER A 28 27.81 14.39 -2.41
CA SER A 28 28.93 13.57 -1.98
C SER A 28 29.74 14.27 -0.90
N ASP A 29 30.23 13.50 0.08
CA ASP A 29 31.17 13.97 1.08
C ASP A 29 32.56 13.39 0.83
N GLN A 30 33.60 14.20 1.05
CA GLN A 30 35.00 13.81 0.86
C GLN A 30 35.35 12.58 1.66
N PHE A 31 34.79 12.43 2.85
CA PHE A 31 35.04 11.27 3.71
C PHE A 31 34.74 9.96 2.98
N TYR A 32 33.57 9.87 2.36
CA TYR A 32 33.17 8.66 1.62
C TYR A 32 33.80 8.55 0.22
N PHE A 33 34.00 9.69 -0.43
CA PHE A 33 34.52 9.67 -1.79
C PHE A 33 36.00 9.31 -1.86
N ASN A 34 36.80 9.82 -0.93
CA ASN A 34 38.23 9.59 -0.90
C ASN A 34 38.62 8.21 -0.34
N ASP A 35 37.73 7.60 0.47
CA ASP A 35 37.94 6.25 0.95
C ASP A 35 37.61 5.22 -0.15
N SER A 36 38.65 4.53 -0.67
CA SER A 36 38.48 3.58 -1.76
C SER A 36 37.72 2.32 -1.39
N ILE A 37 37.57 2.04 -0.11
CA ILE A 37 36.96 0.81 0.43
C ILE A 37 35.53 1.07 0.88
N HIS A 38 35.21 2.29 1.29
CA HIS A 38 33.91 2.62 1.85
C HIS A 38 32.78 2.48 0.82
N GLU A 39 31.77 1.68 1.13
CA GLU A 39 30.64 1.36 0.23
C GLU A 39 29.82 2.59 -0.16
N ALA A 40 29.61 3.55 0.76
CA ALA A 40 28.81 4.75 0.49
C ALA A 40 29.37 5.60 -0.67
N GLY A 41 30.67 5.58 -0.92
CA GLY A 41 31.31 6.26 -2.04
C GLY A 41 31.48 5.40 -3.30
N GLN A 42 31.20 4.12 -3.24
CA GLN A 42 31.53 3.16 -4.30
C GLN A 42 30.84 3.53 -5.63
N PHE A 43 29.53 3.68 -5.60
CA PHE A 43 28.74 3.98 -6.81
C PHE A 43 29.15 5.32 -7.44
N GLN A 44 29.46 6.31 -6.62
CA GLN A 44 29.91 7.62 -7.11
C GLN A 44 31.29 7.52 -7.77
N ARG A 45 32.23 6.83 -7.15
CA ARG A 45 33.57 6.59 -7.72
C ARG A 45 33.50 5.79 -9.03
N GLU A 46 32.62 4.77 -9.09
CA GLU A 46 32.42 3.96 -10.27
C GLU A 46 31.77 4.77 -11.39
N LEU A 47 30.74 5.54 -11.10
CA LEU A 47 30.10 6.40 -12.08
C LEU A 47 31.05 7.47 -12.62
N CYS A 48 31.89 8.08 -11.78
CA CYS A 48 32.92 9.02 -12.23
C CYS A 48 33.90 8.38 -13.21
N LYS A 49 34.34 7.13 -12.95
CA LYS A 49 35.21 6.39 -13.87
C LYS A 49 34.53 6.12 -15.20
N ARG A 50 33.27 5.68 -15.19
CA ARG A 50 32.51 5.33 -16.39
C ARG A 50 32.18 6.54 -17.25
N LEU A 51 31.92 7.69 -16.64
CA LEU A 51 31.66 8.95 -17.32
C LEU A 51 32.93 9.73 -17.66
N GLU A 52 34.10 9.22 -17.29
CA GLU A 52 35.41 9.86 -17.51
C GLU A 52 35.48 11.29 -16.94
N LEU A 53 34.79 11.51 -15.81
CA LEU A 53 34.83 12.79 -15.13
C LEU A 53 36.18 13.05 -14.49
N LYS A 54 36.82 14.18 -14.86
CA LYS A 54 38.14 14.55 -14.32
C LYS A 54 38.10 15.01 -12.86
N SER A 55 36.98 15.55 -12.44
CA SER A 55 36.71 15.97 -11.07
C SER A 55 35.22 15.96 -10.81
N LEU A 56 34.81 15.75 -9.55
CA LEU A 56 33.45 16.06 -9.12
C LEU A 56 33.29 17.56 -8.97
N PRO A 57 32.19 18.16 -9.41
CA PRO A 57 32.00 19.61 -9.40
C PRO A 57 31.96 20.22 -7.99
N PHE A 58 31.76 19.40 -6.95
CA PHE A 58 31.90 19.82 -5.57
C PHE A 58 32.06 18.62 -4.69
N VAL A 59 32.62 18.81 -3.58
CA VAL A 59 32.59 17.85 -2.50
C VAL A 59 32.60 18.63 -1.20
N GLU A 60 31.51 18.50 -0.48
CA GLU A 60 31.43 19.05 0.86
C GLU A 60 32.17 18.15 1.84
N ASN A 61 32.54 18.67 2.97
CA ASN A 61 33.28 17.96 4.01
C ASN A 61 32.57 18.08 5.36
N HIS A 62 31.25 17.90 5.34
CA HIS A 62 30.41 18.09 6.50
C HIS A 62 30.61 17.03 7.57
N LEU A 63 30.87 15.79 7.17
CA LEU A 63 31.07 14.68 8.10
C LEU A 63 32.29 14.85 9.01
N ILE A 64 33.32 15.55 8.53
CA ILE A 64 34.53 15.80 9.32
C ILE A 64 34.46 17.16 10.05
N SER A 65 33.79 18.14 9.44
CA SER A 65 33.78 19.53 9.92
C SER A 65 32.65 19.86 10.89
N LYS A 66 31.55 19.07 10.88
CA LYS A 66 30.40 19.31 11.77
C LYS A 66 30.35 18.28 12.89
N GLU A 67 30.17 18.78 14.10
CA GLU A 67 29.85 17.93 15.24
C GLU A 67 28.44 17.35 15.06
N MET A 68 28.36 16.01 15.05
CA MET A 68 27.08 15.31 14.90
C MET A 68 26.64 14.78 16.26
N ASN A 69 25.39 15.04 16.60
CA ASN A 69 24.75 14.45 17.77
C ASN A 69 24.01 13.16 17.34
N VAL A 70 24.59 12.01 17.69
CA VAL A 70 24.03 10.70 17.34
C VAL A 70 23.50 10.02 18.60
N ARG A 71 22.23 9.65 18.58
CA ARG A 71 21.58 8.91 19.65
C ARG A 71 21.09 7.56 19.11
N VAL A 72 21.55 6.49 19.73
CA VAL A 72 21.11 5.12 19.41
C VAL A 72 20.14 4.64 20.48
N VAL A 73 18.97 4.14 20.04
CA VAL A 73 17.95 3.58 20.95
C VAL A 73 17.69 2.13 20.56
N GLU A 74 17.98 1.22 21.48
CA GLU A 74 17.66 -0.20 21.28
C GLU A 74 16.18 -0.46 21.51
N CYS A 75 15.52 -1.15 20.59
CA CYS A 75 14.11 -1.48 20.64
C CYS A 75 13.89 -2.98 20.37
N PRO A 76 13.16 -3.70 21.24
CA PRO A 76 13.01 -5.15 21.10
C PRO A 76 12.09 -5.57 19.94
N GLN A 77 11.23 -4.67 19.44
CA GLN A 77 10.25 -4.97 18.41
C GLN A 77 10.03 -3.78 17.47
N PHE A 78 9.54 -4.05 16.26
CA PHE A 78 9.20 -3.02 15.28
C PHE A 78 8.18 -1.99 15.78
N THR A 79 7.18 -2.43 16.53
CA THR A 79 6.19 -1.50 17.14
C THR A 79 6.86 -0.54 18.12
N SER A 80 7.79 -1.03 18.93
CA SER A 80 8.56 -0.19 19.86
C SER A 80 9.42 0.85 19.14
N GLN A 81 10.02 0.48 17.99
CA GLN A 81 10.74 1.45 17.16
C GLN A 81 9.81 2.55 16.67
N ALA A 82 8.62 2.21 16.18
CA ALA A 82 7.63 3.19 15.73
C ALA A 82 7.17 4.12 16.86
N GLN A 83 6.97 3.58 18.07
CA GLN A 83 6.62 4.38 19.25
C GLN A 83 7.73 5.35 19.65
N VAL A 84 9.00 4.92 19.59
CA VAL A 84 10.14 5.80 19.85
C VAL A 84 10.19 6.93 18.82
N VAL A 85 10.06 6.62 17.52
CA VAL A 85 10.01 7.64 16.47
C VAL A 85 8.89 8.64 16.74
N GLY A 86 7.67 8.18 16.99
CA GLY A 86 6.54 9.07 17.31
C GLY A 86 6.81 9.94 18.54
N SER A 87 7.43 9.40 19.59
CA SER A 87 7.77 10.16 20.79
C SER A 87 8.87 11.19 20.56
N GLU A 88 9.83 10.92 19.69
CA GLU A 88 10.86 11.90 19.33
C GLU A 88 10.28 13.01 18.44
N LEU A 89 9.45 12.66 17.45
CA LEU A 89 8.77 13.64 16.60
C LEU A 89 7.88 14.60 17.41
N LYS A 90 7.21 14.09 18.45
CA LYS A 90 6.36 14.91 19.33
C LYS A 90 7.10 15.99 20.10
N LYS A 91 8.42 15.86 20.28
CA LYS A 91 9.27 16.86 20.98
C LYS A 91 9.70 18.01 20.08
N LEU A 92 9.52 17.86 18.77
CA LEU A 92 9.99 18.81 17.78
C LEU A 92 8.97 19.95 17.58
N THR A 93 9.48 21.16 17.31
CA THR A 93 8.67 22.27 16.86
C THR A 93 8.25 22.08 15.40
N THR A 94 7.25 22.83 14.93
CA THR A 94 6.81 22.78 13.52
C THR A 94 7.94 23.03 12.54
N ASP A 95 8.82 24.01 12.82
CA ASP A 95 9.97 24.30 11.95
C ASP A 95 10.96 23.14 11.91
N GLN A 96 11.23 22.52 13.05
CA GLN A 96 12.08 21.33 13.12
C GLN A 96 11.45 20.12 12.42
N LEU A 97 10.13 19.95 12.50
CA LEU A 97 9.43 18.89 11.78
C LEU A 97 9.57 19.02 10.26
N ASN A 98 9.53 20.26 9.74
CA ASN A 98 9.71 20.53 8.31
C ASN A 98 11.12 20.17 7.79
N GLU A 99 12.12 20.19 8.69
CA GLU A 99 13.50 19.81 8.39
C GLU A 99 13.83 18.36 8.80
N THR A 100 12.84 17.59 9.24
CA THR A 100 13.05 16.23 9.75
C THR A 100 12.80 15.20 8.66
N LEU A 101 13.73 14.25 8.51
CA LEU A 101 13.60 13.07 7.67
C LEU A 101 13.51 11.83 8.55
N VAL A 102 12.47 11.01 8.33
CA VAL A 102 12.38 9.66 8.90
C VAL A 102 12.77 8.66 7.84
N LEU A 103 13.96 8.09 7.98
CA LEU A 103 14.48 7.08 7.06
C LEU A 103 14.15 5.68 7.59
N LEU A 104 13.46 4.88 6.78
CA LEU A 104 13.12 3.48 7.11
C LEU A 104 14.14 2.55 6.47
N ALA A 105 14.92 1.85 7.28
CA ALA A 105 15.81 0.79 6.79
C ALA A 105 15.03 -0.45 6.33
N ASP A 106 13.83 -0.67 6.90
CA ASP A 106 12.87 -1.68 6.49
C ASP A 106 11.52 -1.02 6.19
N GLU A 107 11.11 -1.07 4.93
CA GLU A 107 9.85 -0.46 4.46
C GLU A 107 8.60 -1.06 5.15
N SER A 108 8.70 -2.27 5.70
CA SER A 108 7.59 -2.89 6.45
C SER A 108 7.19 -2.11 7.71
N LEU A 109 8.08 -1.26 8.22
CA LEU A 109 7.82 -0.37 9.36
C LEU A 109 6.84 0.77 9.04
N LEU A 110 6.62 1.09 7.76
CA LEU A 110 5.81 2.24 7.35
C LEU A 110 4.43 2.25 8.03
N SER A 111 3.70 1.13 7.98
CA SER A 111 2.37 1.03 8.60
C SER A 111 2.40 1.32 10.11
N SER A 112 3.44 0.85 10.81
CA SER A 112 3.60 1.09 12.24
C SER A 112 3.96 2.53 12.53
N ILE A 113 4.84 3.13 11.73
CA ILE A 113 5.21 4.55 11.87
C ILE A 113 3.99 5.45 11.67
N LEU A 114 3.21 5.24 10.60
CA LEU A 114 2.01 6.04 10.31
C LEU A 114 0.99 6.02 11.45
N LYS A 115 0.84 4.88 12.14
CA LYS A 115 -0.06 4.76 13.30
C LYS A 115 0.43 5.47 14.55
N HIS A 116 1.73 5.76 14.64
CA HIS A 116 2.35 6.39 15.80
C HIS A 116 2.81 7.83 15.52
N LEU A 117 2.49 8.36 14.34
CA LEU A 117 2.71 9.79 14.08
C LEU A 117 1.91 10.64 15.08
N PRO A 118 2.51 11.72 15.61
CA PRO A 118 1.79 12.69 16.42
C PRO A 118 0.60 13.28 15.67
N ALA A 119 -0.52 13.49 16.37
CA ALA A 119 -1.74 14.05 15.77
C ALA A 119 -1.56 15.47 15.23
N GLU A 120 -0.54 16.16 15.69
CA GLU A 120 -0.16 17.50 15.28
C GLU A 120 0.47 17.55 13.89
N ILE A 121 0.89 16.39 13.34
CA ILE A 121 1.42 16.27 11.99
C ILE A 121 0.26 16.02 11.02
N GLU A 122 -0.23 17.08 10.40
CA GLU A 122 -1.34 17.02 9.45
C GLU A 122 -0.92 16.46 8.09
N GLN A 123 0.33 16.66 7.69
CA GLN A 123 0.84 16.24 6.39
C GLN A 123 2.26 15.68 6.52
N ALA A 124 2.50 14.57 5.82
CA ALA A 124 3.82 13.97 5.67
C ALA A 124 4.07 13.54 4.23
N ASN A 125 5.25 13.85 3.70
CA ASN A 125 5.65 13.37 2.38
C ASN A 125 6.19 11.94 2.51
N ILE A 126 5.51 10.98 1.88
CA ILE A 126 5.87 9.56 1.92
C ILE A 126 6.38 9.14 0.54
N THR A 127 7.66 8.82 0.45
CA THR A 127 8.30 8.39 -0.80
C THR A 127 8.34 6.86 -0.96
N VAL A 128 8.01 6.13 0.09
CA VAL A 128 7.97 4.66 0.09
C VAL A 128 6.61 4.17 -0.40
N GLY A 129 6.60 3.23 -1.34
CA GLY A 129 5.37 2.60 -1.81
C GLY A 129 4.80 1.62 -0.77
N LEU A 130 3.51 1.71 -0.47
CA LEU A 130 2.82 0.71 0.34
C LEU A 130 2.41 -0.48 -0.54
N PRO A 131 3.01 -1.67 -0.37
CA PRO A 131 2.59 -2.85 -1.11
C PRO A 131 1.14 -3.23 -0.80
N LEU A 132 0.28 -3.35 -1.80
CA LEU A 132 -1.14 -3.69 -1.62
C LEU A 132 -1.34 -5.00 -0.82
N ARG A 133 -0.40 -5.93 -0.91
CA ARG A 133 -0.41 -7.19 -0.12
C ARG A 133 -0.33 -6.98 1.40
N GLN A 134 0.17 -5.81 1.86
CA GLN A 134 0.26 -5.47 3.29
C GLN A 134 -0.94 -4.66 3.78
N THR A 135 -1.89 -4.40 2.91
CA THR A 135 -3.12 -3.67 3.23
C THR A 135 -4.30 -4.63 3.42
N SER A 136 -5.42 -4.09 3.87
CA SER A 136 -6.70 -4.81 3.97
C SER A 136 -7.20 -5.35 2.61
N LEU A 137 -6.66 -4.85 1.48
CA LEU A 137 -7.00 -5.33 0.15
C LEU A 137 -6.71 -6.83 -0.02
N ARG A 138 -5.61 -7.33 0.54
CA ARG A 138 -5.29 -8.76 0.45
C ARG A 138 -6.40 -9.61 1.06
N SER A 139 -6.80 -9.30 2.29
CA SER A 139 -7.88 -10.04 2.97
C SER A 139 -9.22 -9.90 2.24
N TRP A 140 -9.46 -8.76 1.58
CA TRP A 140 -10.64 -8.51 0.77
C TRP A 140 -10.68 -9.42 -0.47
N VAL A 141 -9.60 -9.46 -1.23
CA VAL A 141 -9.49 -10.32 -2.41
C VAL A 141 -9.58 -11.80 -2.01
N ASP A 142 -8.84 -12.22 -0.99
CA ASP A 142 -8.87 -13.59 -0.46
C ASP A 142 -10.29 -14.00 -0.02
N LEU A 143 -11.05 -13.08 0.58
CA LEU A 143 -12.44 -13.29 0.97
C LEU A 143 -13.34 -13.51 -0.25
N ILE A 144 -13.26 -12.64 -1.25
CA ILE A 144 -14.07 -12.73 -2.47
C ILE A 144 -13.84 -14.08 -3.17
N PHE A 145 -12.59 -14.47 -3.37
CA PHE A 145 -12.26 -15.74 -4.02
C PHE A 145 -12.73 -16.95 -3.21
N ARG A 146 -12.57 -16.93 -1.89
CA ARG A 146 -13.03 -18.00 -1.01
C ARG A 146 -14.54 -18.17 -1.04
N LEU A 147 -15.30 -17.08 -1.12
CA LEU A 147 -16.75 -17.12 -1.29
C LEU A 147 -17.12 -17.80 -2.62
N GLN A 148 -16.43 -17.44 -3.70
CA GLN A 148 -16.66 -18.06 -5.02
C GLN A 148 -16.30 -19.56 -5.03
N GLU A 149 -15.19 -19.92 -4.40
CA GLU A 149 -14.83 -21.34 -4.25
C GLU A 149 -15.88 -22.13 -3.46
N SER A 150 -16.45 -21.52 -2.43
CA SER A 150 -17.56 -22.11 -1.66
C SER A 150 -18.80 -22.38 -2.53
N PHE A 151 -19.15 -21.45 -3.42
CA PHE A 151 -20.25 -21.63 -4.37
C PHE A 151 -19.96 -22.75 -5.41
N LEU A 152 -18.74 -22.82 -5.93
CA LEU A 152 -18.35 -23.90 -6.86
C LEU A 152 -18.46 -25.28 -6.22
N ARG A 153 -18.01 -25.41 -4.98
CA ARG A 153 -18.04 -26.70 -4.25
C ARG A 153 -19.45 -27.15 -3.87
N ARG A 154 -20.36 -26.23 -3.60
CA ARG A 154 -21.68 -26.54 -3.02
C ARG A 154 -22.86 -26.39 -3.97
N GLY A 155 -22.64 -25.78 -5.14
CA GLY A 155 -23.69 -25.62 -6.17
C GLY A 155 -24.88 -24.75 -5.77
N ASN A 156 -24.80 -24.04 -4.63
CA ASN A 156 -25.93 -23.34 -4.01
C ASN A 156 -25.64 -21.88 -3.69
N SER A 157 -26.71 -21.13 -3.57
CA SER A 157 -26.73 -19.74 -3.12
C SER A 157 -26.57 -19.55 -1.58
N SER A 158 -26.23 -20.63 -0.84
CA SER A 158 -26.06 -20.56 0.60
C SER A 158 -24.63 -20.17 0.98
N ILE A 159 -24.52 -19.30 1.95
CA ILE A 159 -23.28 -18.71 2.45
C ILE A 159 -22.96 -19.37 3.79
N TYR A 160 -21.70 -19.78 3.99
CA TYR A 160 -21.24 -20.22 5.29
C TYR A 160 -21.19 -19.00 6.25
N TYR A 161 -21.75 -19.15 7.45
CA TYR A 161 -21.91 -18.01 8.37
C TYR A 161 -20.61 -17.28 8.70
N ARG A 162 -19.48 -17.99 8.80
CA ARG A 162 -18.18 -17.35 9.06
C ARG A 162 -17.72 -16.44 7.91
N ASP A 163 -18.03 -16.84 6.68
CA ASP A 163 -17.67 -16.02 5.52
C ASP A 163 -18.50 -14.72 5.50
N PHE A 164 -19.77 -14.80 5.88
CA PHE A 164 -20.62 -13.62 6.06
C PHE A 164 -20.09 -12.71 7.17
N ILE A 165 -19.73 -13.26 8.33
CA ILE A 165 -19.17 -12.49 9.44
C ILE A 165 -17.86 -11.80 9.02
N GLN A 166 -16.95 -12.51 8.34
CA GLN A 166 -15.73 -11.92 7.84
C GLN A 166 -15.97 -10.82 6.81
N PHE A 167 -16.99 -10.96 5.95
CA PHE A 167 -17.41 -9.92 5.05
C PHE A 167 -17.93 -8.70 5.82
N ALA A 168 -18.85 -8.88 6.73
CA ALA A 168 -19.48 -7.81 7.48
C ALA A 168 -18.49 -7.01 8.34
N HIS A 169 -17.47 -7.67 8.88
CA HIS A 169 -16.42 -7.05 9.70
C HIS A 169 -15.17 -6.63 8.91
N HIS A 170 -15.18 -6.78 7.59
CA HIS A 170 -14.04 -6.31 6.80
C HIS A 170 -13.92 -4.78 6.87
N PRO A 171 -12.69 -4.20 7.01
CA PRO A 171 -12.49 -2.75 7.14
C PRO A 171 -13.19 -1.94 6.04
N PHE A 172 -13.20 -2.41 4.79
CA PHE A 172 -13.89 -1.73 3.69
C PHE A 172 -15.40 -1.67 3.90
N ILE A 173 -16.00 -2.71 4.44
CA ILE A 173 -17.44 -2.76 4.74
C ILE A 173 -17.75 -1.89 5.97
N LEU A 174 -17.00 -2.07 7.06
CA LEU A 174 -17.18 -1.26 8.26
C LEU A 174 -17.01 0.25 8.01
N GLY A 175 -16.14 0.61 7.04
CA GLY A 175 -15.90 2.00 6.65
C GLY A 175 -17.06 2.67 5.93
N VAL A 176 -17.94 1.89 5.27
CA VAL A 176 -19.10 2.42 4.54
C VAL A 176 -20.40 2.33 5.33
N LEU A 177 -20.44 1.58 6.42
CA LEU A 177 -21.65 1.35 7.18
C LEU A 177 -21.96 2.47 8.17
N SER A 178 -23.21 2.90 8.18
CA SER A 178 -23.78 3.77 9.22
C SER A 178 -23.91 3.04 10.57
N SER A 179 -24.13 3.78 11.63
CA SER A 179 -24.38 3.20 12.96
C SER A 179 -25.62 2.29 13.02
N THR A 180 -26.62 2.57 12.19
CA THR A 180 -27.83 1.75 12.07
C THR A 180 -27.53 0.42 11.38
N GLU A 181 -26.81 0.46 10.27
CA GLU A 181 -26.42 -0.74 9.52
C GLU A 181 -25.46 -1.66 10.32
N LYS A 182 -24.59 -1.07 11.15
CA LYS A 182 -23.76 -1.84 12.08
C LYS A 182 -24.59 -2.60 13.13
N LYS A 183 -25.66 -2.00 13.65
CA LYS A 183 -26.60 -2.69 14.54
C LYS A 183 -27.34 -3.80 13.82
N GLU A 184 -27.77 -3.59 12.59
CA GLU A 184 -28.44 -4.58 11.76
C GLU A 184 -27.55 -5.85 11.58
N ILE A 185 -26.24 -5.66 11.34
CA ILE A 185 -25.28 -6.78 11.29
C ILE A 185 -25.20 -7.50 12.64
N GLN A 186 -25.14 -6.77 13.76
CA GLN A 186 -25.12 -7.37 15.11
C GLN A 186 -26.39 -8.19 15.39
N ASP A 187 -27.55 -7.72 14.93
CA ASP A 187 -28.82 -8.45 15.06
C ASP A 187 -28.81 -9.74 14.23
N ILE A 188 -28.23 -9.70 13.02
CA ILE A 188 -28.05 -10.91 12.19
C ILE A 188 -27.11 -11.90 12.87
N GLU A 189 -25.99 -11.45 13.41
CA GLU A 189 -25.05 -12.29 14.16
C GLU A 189 -25.72 -12.95 15.37
N SER A 190 -26.51 -12.19 16.12
CA SER A 190 -27.29 -12.70 17.23
C SER A 190 -28.27 -13.79 16.77
N ARG A 191 -28.95 -13.59 15.63
CA ARG A 191 -29.83 -14.60 15.05
C ARG A 191 -29.10 -15.85 14.59
N ILE A 192 -27.89 -15.69 13.99
CA ILE A 192 -27.03 -16.82 13.60
C ILE A 192 -26.70 -17.68 14.82
N ILE A 193 -26.30 -17.05 15.93
CA ILE A 193 -25.94 -17.75 17.16
C ILE A 193 -27.18 -18.43 17.79
N ASN A 194 -28.26 -17.69 17.96
CA ASN A 194 -29.46 -18.17 18.64
C ASN A 194 -30.15 -19.33 17.92
N HIS A 195 -30.09 -19.34 16.57
CA HIS A 195 -30.70 -20.38 15.74
C HIS A 195 -29.70 -21.43 15.26
N ASN A 196 -28.43 -21.32 15.67
CA ASN A 196 -27.34 -22.22 15.26
C ASN A 196 -27.25 -22.38 13.73
N TRP A 197 -27.33 -21.26 13.02
CA TRP A 197 -27.28 -21.27 11.57
C TRP A 197 -25.85 -21.46 11.08
N HIS A 198 -25.57 -22.60 10.50
CA HIS A 198 -24.28 -22.85 9.84
C HIS A 198 -24.23 -22.29 8.42
N PHE A 199 -25.38 -22.20 7.75
CA PHE A 199 -25.52 -21.68 6.40
C PHE A 199 -26.64 -20.65 6.35
N LEU A 200 -26.33 -19.54 5.71
CA LEU A 200 -27.26 -18.43 5.50
C LEU A 200 -27.84 -18.52 4.10
N ASP A 201 -29.16 -18.48 4.00
CA ASP A 201 -29.85 -18.26 2.72
C ASP A 201 -29.92 -16.76 2.50
N ARG A 202 -29.34 -16.29 1.38
CA ARG A 202 -29.34 -14.89 0.96
C ARG A 202 -30.74 -14.24 1.04
N ARG A 203 -31.78 -15.00 0.73
CA ARG A 203 -33.18 -14.53 0.75
C ARG A 203 -33.75 -14.35 2.16
N LYS A 204 -33.11 -14.92 3.17
CA LYS A 204 -33.53 -14.83 4.58
C LYS A 204 -32.85 -13.69 5.34
N LEU A 205 -31.91 -13.02 4.69
CA LEU A 205 -31.24 -11.84 5.27
C LEU A 205 -32.07 -10.63 4.92
N ASP A 206 -32.78 -10.12 5.91
CA ASP A 206 -33.50 -8.84 5.84
C ASP A 206 -32.47 -7.74 6.06
N LEU A 207 -32.02 -7.10 4.99
CA LEU A 207 -30.94 -6.12 4.97
C LEU A 207 -31.45 -4.78 4.44
N SER A 208 -30.93 -3.69 4.98
CA SER A 208 -31.09 -2.36 4.41
C SER A 208 -30.64 -2.32 2.94
N GLU A 209 -31.14 -1.34 2.20
CA GLU A 209 -30.90 -1.25 0.74
C GLU A 209 -29.41 -1.36 0.38
N ARG A 210 -28.55 -0.58 1.05
CA ARG A 210 -27.12 -0.56 0.81
C ARG A 210 -26.46 -1.91 1.12
N LEU A 211 -26.77 -2.51 2.26
CA LEU A 211 -26.25 -3.84 2.62
C LEU A 211 -26.79 -4.92 1.68
N SER A 212 -28.03 -4.79 1.23
CA SER A 212 -28.63 -5.69 0.25
C SER A 212 -27.91 -5.62 -1.08
N GLU A 213 -27.53 -4.44 -1.56
CA GLU A 213 -26.76 -4.26 -2.79
C GLU A 213 -25.37 -4.93 -2.70
N LEU A 214 -24.62 -4.67 -1.62
CA LEU A 214 -23.32 -5.31 -1.39
C LEU A 214 -23.45 -6.84 -1.29
N ASN A 215 -24.48 -7.31 -0.57
CA ASN A 215 -24.79 -8.72 -0.45
C ASN A 215 -25.10 -9.37 -1.80
N GLN A 216 -25.83 -8.66 -2.67
CA GLN A 216 -26.13 -9.12 -4.00
C GLN A 216 -24.88 -9.31 -4.86
N LEU A 217 -23.97 -8.37 -4.82
CA LEU A 217 -22.74 -8.41 -5.61
C LEU A 217 -21.76 -9.46 -5.10
N ILE A 218 -21.46 -9.45 -3.81
CA ILE A 218 -20.40 -10.31 -3.27
C ILE A 218 -20.79 -11.79 -3.27
N PHE A 219 -22.08 -12.09 -3.15
CA PHE A 219 -22.61 -13.46 -3.18
C PHE A 219 -23.19 -13.88 -4.53
N GLU A 220 -22.94 -13.09 -5.58
CA GLU A 220 -23.28 -13.46 -6.95
C GLU A 220 -22.25 -14.48 -7.48
N PRO A 221 -22.63 -15.73 -7.78
CA PRO A 221 -21.69 -16.70 -8.28
C PRO A 221 -21.32 -16.39 -9.74
N TRP A 222 -20.03 -16.29 -10.02
CA TRP A 222 -19.54 -16.13 -11.40
C TRP A 222 -19.06 -17.43 -12.04
N LYS A 223 -18.95 -18.52 -11.23
CA LYS A 223 -18.51 -19.85 -11.69
C LYS A 223 -17.16 -19.78 -12.43
N GLN A 224 -17.15 -20.14 -13.72
CA GLN A 224 -15.97 -20.07 -14.58
C GLN A 224 -15.94 -18.83 -15.47
N ASP A 225 -16.93 -17.95 -15.37
CA ASP A 225 -16.97 -16.69 -16.11
C ASP A 225 -16.15 -15.61 -15.38
N TRP A 226 -14.85 -15.61 -15.65
CA TRP A 226 -13.91 -14.65 -15.07
C TRP A 226 -14.19 -13.21 -15.46
N LEU A 227 -14.72 -12.95 -16.67
CA LEU A 227 -15.10 -11.60 -17.10
C LEU A 227 -16.29 -11.09 -16.30
N LYS A 228 -17.25 -11.95 -15.99
CA LYS A 228 -18.34 -11.63 -15.05
C LYS A 228 -17.77 -11.34 -13.67
N GLY A 229 -16.84 -12.15 -13.18
CA GLY A 229 -16.18 -11.95 -11.89
C GLY A 229 -15.48 -10.59 -11.81
N ILE A 230 -14.71 -10.22 -12.82
CA ILE A 230 -14.03 -8.91 -12.86
C ILE A 230 -15.04 -7.76 -12.83
N ARG A 231 -16.15 -7.85 -13.59
CA ARG A 231 -17.20 -6.81 -13.58
C ARG A 231 -17.83 -6.67 -12.20
N ILE A 232 -18.13 -7.76 -11.51
CA ILE A 232 -18.66 -7.74 -10.14
C ILE A 232 -17.67 -7.07 -9.19
N ILE A 233 -16.38 -7.39 -9.28
CA ILE A 233 -15.35 -6.76 -8.46
C ILE A 233 -15.24 -5.25 -8.75
N GLN A 234 -15.32 -4.85 -10.02
CA GLN A 234 -15.31 -3.44 -10.40
C GLN A 234 -16.51 -2.69 -9.83
N GLU A 235 -17.73 -3.20 -10.01
CA GLU A 235 -18.95 -2.61 -9.47
C GLU A 235 -18.90 -2.50 -7.94
N LEU A 236 -18.39 -3.54 -7.26
CA LEU A 236 -18.20 -3.55 -5.83
C LEU A 236 -17.21 -2.45 -5.38
N ASN A 237 -16.09 -2.30 -6.10
CA ASN A 237 -15.10 -1.25 -5.80
C ASN A 237 -15.65 0.16 -6.04
N GLU A 238 -16.44 0.37 -7.10
CA GLU A 238 -17.09 1.65 -7.38
C GLU A 238 -18.06 2.05 -6.27
N LYS A 239 -18.89 1.11 -5.80
CA LYS A 239 -19.79 1.35 -4.68
C LYS A 239 -19.05 1.66 -3.39
N LEU A 240 -17.98 0.92 -3.09
CA LEU A 240 -17.17 1.17 -1.90
C LEU A 240 -16.47 2.53 -1.96
N ASP A 241 -15.90 2.93 -3.11
CA ASP A 241 -15.29 4.25 -3.27
C ASP A 241 -16.30 5.39 -3.12
N LEU A 242 -17.52 5.20 -3.65
CA LEU A 242 -18.60 6.18 -3.53
C LEU A 242 -19.09 6.37 -2.09
N TRP A 243 -19.13 5.28 -1.31
CA TRP A 243 -19.73 5.29 0.03
C TRP A 243 -18.74 5.51 1.16
N LEU A 244 -17.44 5.35 0.91
CA LEU A 244 -16.41 5.66 1.89
C LEU A 244 -16.37 7.17 2.15
N GLU A 245 -16.44 7.54 3.43
CA GLU A 245 -16.32 8.93 3.86
C GLU A 245 -14.90 9.47 3.63
N GLU A 246 -14.76 10.80 3.56
CA GLU A 246 -13.45 11.46 3.35
C GLU A 246 -12.39 11.08 4.40
N LYS A 247 -12.80 10.81 5.63
CA LYS A 247 -11.88 10.34 6.69
C LYS A 247 -11.20 9.00 6.40
N ASN A 248 -11.66 8.24 5.40
CA ASN A 248 -11.10 6.95 4.99
C ASN A 248 -10.23 7.09 3.72
N GLU A 249 -9.41 8.13 3.63
CA GLU A 249 -8.59 8.42 2.44
C GLU A 249 -7.68 7.26 2.02
N LEU A 250 -7.06 6.58 2.99
CA LEU A 250 -6.17 5.45 2.70
C LEU A 250 -6.93 4.29 2.06
N GLU A 251 -8.08 3.91 2.62
CA GLU A 251 -8.93 2.85 2.09
C GLU A 251 -9.44 3.20 0.69
N ARG A 252 -9.85 4.45 0.46
CA ARG A 252 -10.27 4.94 -0.86
C ARG A 252 -9.12 4.87 -1.87
N ALA A 253 -7.92 5.31 -1.49
CA ALA A 253 -6.75 5.25 -2.35
C ALA A 253 -6.41 3.81 -2.74
N ILE A 254 -6.50 2.86 -1.79
CA ILE A 254 -6.28 1.43 -2.01
C ILE A 254 -7.33 0.88 -3.00
N ILE A 255 -8.61 1.17 -2.78
CA ILE A 255 -9.71 0.71 -3.64
C ILE A 255 -9.56 1.26 -5.06
N ARG A 256 -9.28 2.56 -5.21
CA ARG A 256 -9.05 3.20 -6.53
C ARG A 256 -7.87 2.58 -7.27
N ARG A 257 -6.78 2.32 -6.57
CA ARG A 257 -5.61 1.67 -7.17
C ARG A 257 -5.93 0.24 -7.59
N PHE A 258 -6.69 -0.48 -6.80
CA PHE A 258 -7.14 -1.82 -7.15
C PHE A 258 -8.10 -1.80 -8.34
N ALA A 259 -9.07 -0.88 -8.37
CA ALA A 259 -9.97 -0.70 -9.50
C ALA A 259 -9.20 -0.48 -10.81
N SER A 260 -8.19 0.40 -10.80
CA SER A 260 -7.32 0.61 -11.97
C SER A 260 -6.61 -0.68 -12.43
N SER A 261 -6.18 -1.51 -11.48
CA SER A 261 -5.53 -2.80 -11.79
C SER A 261 -6.52 -3.81 -12.39
N THR A 262 -7.78 -3.81 -11.94
CA THR A 262 -8.82 -4.71 -12.50
C THR A 262 -9.20 -4.33 -13.92
N VAL A 263 -9.15 -3.06 -14.31
CA VAL A 263 -9.35 -2.61 -15.71
C VAL A 263 -8.24 -3.15 -16.62
N VAL A 264 -6.99 -3.08 -16.17
CA VAL A 264 -5.85 -3.64 -16.91
C VAL A 264 -6.02 -5.15 -17.08
N LEU A 265 -6.38 -5.85 -16.01
CA LEU A 265 -6.64 -7.30 -16.04
C LEU A 265 -7.77 -7.66 -17.01
N GLN A 266 -8.88 -6.91 -16.98
CA GLN A 266 -10.00 -7.10 -17.91
C GLN A 266 -9.56 -6.97 -19.37
N ASN A 267 -8.76 -5.96 -19.68
CA ASN A 267 -8.25 -5.74 -21.02
C ASN A 267 -7.33 -6.88 -21.51
N ILE A 268 -6.48 -7.41 -20.64
CA ILE A 268 -5.63 -8.54 -20.93
C ILE A 268 -6.48 -9.79 -21.20
N MET A 269 -7.43 -10.10 -20.33
CA MET A 269 -8.28 -11.28 -20.47
C MET A 269 -9.22 -11.20 -21.68
N SER A 270 -9.76 -10.03 -21.99
CA SER A 270 -10.62 -9.83 -23.16
C SER A 270 -9.87 -10.05 -24.48
N LYS A 271 -8.56 -9.75 -24.51
CA LYS A 271 -7.72 -9.97 -25.70
C LYS A 271 -7.36 -11.45 -25.86
N ASN A 272 -7.27 -12.22 -24.78
CA ASN A 272 -6.86 -13.62 -24.77
C ASN A 272 -8.04 -14.60 -24.62
N ALA A 273 -9.27 -14.11 -24.53
CA ALA A 273 -10.48 -14.91 -24.36
C ALA A 273 -10.75 -15.99 -25.45
N PRO A 274 -10.33 -15.83 -26.70
CA PRO A 274 -10.51 -16.89 -27.70
C PRO A 274 -9.74 -18.18 -27.44
N GLU A 275 -8.70 -18.15 -26.59
CA GLU A 275 -7.85 -19.31 -26.30
C GLU A 275 -8.29 -20.06 -25.03
N MET A 276 -9.28 -19.55 -24.31
CA MET A 276 -9.75 -20.09 -23.02
C MET A 276 -11.14 -20.78 -23.10
N SER A 277 -11.71 -20.95 -24.30
CA SER A 277 -13.01 -21.60 -24.53
C SER A 277 -12.91 -23.11 -24.77
#